data_5b92e918ad5060518dc926c633216065
#
_entry.id   5b92e918ad5060518dc926c633216065
#
_cell.length_a   1.000
_cell.length_b   1.000
_cell.length_c   1.000
_cell.angle_alpha   90.00
_cell.angle_beta   90.00
_cell.angle_gamma   90.00
#
_symmetry.space_group_name_H-M   'P 1'
#
loop_
_entity.id
_entity.type
_entity.pdbx_description
1 polymer ?
#
loop_
_entity_poly.entity_id
_entity_poly.type
_entity_poly.pdbx_seq_one_letter_code
_entity_poly.pdbx_strand_id
1 'polypeptide(L)'
;MAKLRALLVGATGIAGQQFVSALRDHPWFEIGAIAASPRNAGKRYEEAVAGAWFLAEPIPPEVAGLRLLDPGAPLRGMDLVFSAVESDVAKELEPRFAAELPVISAASTFRMEPDVPLLIPPVNAGHVGLLAAQRARGWRGSVAPIPNCTTTGLAVVLAPLAERFGIRSVVMTSLQAVSGAGRSPGVAALDILDNVVPYIP
;
A
#
# COMPACT_ATOMS: atom_id res chain seq x y z
N MET A 1 22.36 -1.79 -11.73
CA MET A 1 21.61 -0.53 -11.90
C MET A 1 21.50 0.14 -10.55
N ALA A 2 21.50 1.49 -10.47
CA ALA A 2 21.17 2.16 -9.23
C ALA A 2 19.71 1.82 -8.84
N LYS A 3 19.42 1.64 -7.54
CA LYS A 3 18.08 1.41 -7.06
C LYS A 3 17.26 2.70 -7.14
N LEU A 4 15.97 2.58 -7.39
CA LEU A 4 15.03 3.69 -7.29
C LEU A 4 14.77 4.02 -5.81
N ARG A 5 14.82 5.30 -5.49
CA ARG A 5 14.65 5.81 -4.13
C ARG A 5 13.19 6.10 -3.85
N ALA A 6 12.63 5.37 -2.91
CA ALA A 6 11.23 5.48 -2.53
C ALA A 6 11.03 6.35 -1.28
N LEU A 7 10.02 7.21 -1.30
CA LEU A 7 9.40 7.74 -0.09
C LEU A 7 8.33 6.75 0.37
N LEU A 8 8.42 6.27 1.61
CA LEU A 8 7.37 5.47 2.23
C LEU A 8 6.53 6.33 3.17
N VAL A 9 5.26 6.51 2.84
CA VAL A 9 4.29 7.28 3.64
C VAL A 9 3.41 6.33 4.44
N GLY A 10 3.15 6.64 5.71
CA GLY A 10 2.41 5.76 6.62
C GLY A 10 3.24 4.61 7.19
N ALA A 11 4.57 4.77 7.20
CA ALA A 11 5.54 3.74 7.61
C ALA A 11 5.33 3.16 9.02
N THR A 12 4.64 3.86 9.91
CA THR A 12 4.41 3.42 11.30
C THR A 12 3.20 2.49 11.46
N GLY A 13 2.32 2.41 10.47
CA GLY A 13 1.18 1.49 10.43
C GLY A 13 1.58 0.06 10.05
N ILE A 14 0.67 -0.91 10.24
CA ILE A 14 0.93 -2.33 9.91
C ILE A 14 1.34 -2.49 8.42
N ALA A 15 0.57 -1.90 7.51
CA ALA A 15 0.88 -1.97 6.08
C ALA A 15 2.24 -1.31 5.76
N GLY A 16 2.54 -0.16 6.38
CA GLY A 16 3.82 0.52 6.21
C GLY A 16 5.01 -0.32 6.71
N GLN A 17 4.86 -1.01 7.84
CA GLN A 17 5.88 -1.93 8.35
C GLN A 17 6.12 -3.12 7.39
N GLN A 18 5.07 -3.62 6.73
CA GLN A 18 5.21 -4.64 5.69
C GLN A 18 6.02 -4.13 4.50
N PHE A 19 5.83 -2.87 4.07
CA PHE A 19 6.69 -2.25 3.05
C PHE A 19 8.14 -2.15 3.52
N VAL A 20 8.38 -1.77 4.79
CA VAL A 20 9.74 -1.72 5.34
C VAL A 20 10.42 -3.08 5.26
N SER A 21 9.71 -4.16 5.61
CA SER A 21 10.24 -5.51 5.51
C SER A 21 10.44 -5.97 4.06
N ALA A 22 9.45 -5.76 3.20
CA ALA A 22 9.48 -6.20 1.80
C ALA A 22 10.53 -5.48 0.95
N LEU A 23 10.91 -4.26 1.33
CA LEU A 23 11.92 -3.47 0.62
C LEU A 23 13.35 -3.71 1.15
N ARG A 24 13.52 -4.51 2.20
CA ARG A 24 14.84 -4.94 2.66
C ARG A 24 15.53 -5.69 1.51
N ASP A 25 16.75 -5.26 1.19
CA ASP A 25 17.57 -5.86 0.13
C ASP A 25 16.87 -6.02 -1.22
N HIS A 26 15.81 -5.21 -1.47
CA HIS A 26 15.07 -5.28 -2.71
C HIS A 26 15.95 -4.93 -3.91
N PRO A 27 15.89 -5.69 -5.03
CA PRO A 27 16.85 -5.52 -6.15
C PRO A 27 16.68 -4.18 -6.88
N TRP A 28 15.51 -3.56 -6.86
CA TRP A 28 15.19 -2.36 -7.65
C TRP A 28 14.88 -1.13 -6.81
N PHE A 29 14.48 -1.28 -5.55
CA PHE A 29 14.03 -0.18 -4.71
C PHE A 29 14.85 -0.10 -3.42
N GLU A 30 14.98 1.12 -2.91
CA GLU A 30 15.46 1.39 -1.56
C GLU A 30 14.58 2.45 -0.89
N ILE A 31 14.45 2.39 0.41
CA ILE A 31 13.76 3.42 1.19
C ILE A 31 14.68 4.61 1.35
N GLY A 32 14.46 5.65 0.55
CA GLY A 32 15.24 6.90 0.61
C GLY A 32 14.77 7.86 1.69
N ALA A 33 13.48 7.82 2.04
CA ALA A 33 12.86 8.61 3.10
C ALA A 33 11.60 7.93 3.61
N ILE A 34 11.19 8.31 4.82
CA ILE A 34 9.96 7.85 5.46
C ILE A 34 9.17 9.04 5.98
N ALA A 35 7.84 8.97 5.84
CA ALA A 35 6.95 9.99 6.37
C ALA A 35 5.81 9.35 7.19
N ALA A 36 5.38 10.06 8.22
CA ALA A 36 4.28 9.66 9.08
C ALA A 36 3.44 10.88 9.48
N SER A 37 2.40 10.65 10.29
CA SER A 37 1.55 11.74 10.78
C SER A 37 2.39 12.85 11.46
N PRO A 38 1.94 14.12 11.44
CA PRO A 38 2.67 15.25 12.01
C PRO A 38 3.15 15.04 13.45
N ARG A 39 2.39 14.31 14.27
CA ARG A 39 2.77 13.99 15.67
C ARG A 39 4.05 13.17 15.80
N ASN A 40 4.47 12.48 14.74
CA ASN A 40 5.67 11.67 14.69
C ASN A 40 6.79 12.30 13.86
N ALA A 41 6.53 13.41 13.17
CA ALA A 41 7.53 14.11 12.38
C ALA A 41 8.76 14.49 13.25
N GLY A 42 9.94 14.30 12.69
CA GLY A 42 11.23 14.55 13.36
C GLY A 42 11.75 13.45 14.26
N LYS A 43 10.92 12.51 14.72
CA LYS A 43 11.38 11.33 15.48
C LYS A 43 12.18 10.38 14.61
N ARG A 44 13.06 9.58 15.21
CA ARG A 44 13.65 8.42 14.53
C ARG A 44 12.58 7.36 14.31
N TYR A 45 12.69 6.59 13.24
CA TYR A 45 11.71 5.55 12.93
C TYR A 45 11.56 4.53 14.06
N GLU A 46 12.69 4.01 14.57
CA GLU A 46 12.70 3.06 15.69
C GLU A 46 12.01 3.59 16.95
N GLU A 47 12.14 4.89 17.25
CA GLU A 47 11.47 5.54 18.38
C GLU A 47 9.95 5.62 18.13
N ALA A 48 9.55 5.95 16.91
CA ALA A 48 8.14 6.12 16.55
C ALA A 48 7.37 4.80 16.55
N VAL A 49 8.03 3.67 16.29
CA VAL A 49 7.42 2.33 16.30
C VAL A 49 7.74 1.53 17.57
N ALA A 50 8.43 2.13 18.54
CA ALA A 50 8.73 1.48 19.80
C ALA A 50 7.44 0.97 20.49
N GLY A 51 7.38 -0.33 20.81
CA GLY A 51 6.19 -1.00 21.34
C GLY A 51 5.02 -1.16 20.37
N ALA A 52 5.21 -0.82 19.09
CA ALA A 52 4.22 -0.94 18.03
C ALA A 52 4.79 -1.58 16.74
N TRP A 53 5.96 -2.18 16.82
CA TRP A 53 6.51 -3.00 15.74
C TRP A 53 5.83 -4.38 15.78
N PHE A 54 5.22 -4.80 14.68
CA PHE A 54 4.37 -6.00 14.63
C PHE A 54 5.02 -7.19 13.93
N LEU A 55 6.17 -6.97 13.28
CA LEU A 55 6.83 -8.02 12.52
C LEU A 55 7.77 -8.83 13.43
N ALA A 56 7.96 -10.11 13.07
CA ALA A 56 8.87 -10.99 13.80
C ALA A 56 10.34 -10.61 13.59
N GLU A 57 10.69 -10.14 12.39
CA GLU A 57 12.02 -9.69 12.07
C GLU A 57 12.31 -8.32 12.71
N PRO A 58 13.57 -8.04 13.07
CA PRO A 58 13.95 -6.74 13.60
C PRO A 58 13.82 -5.64 12.53
N ILE A 59 13.66 -4.40 12.99
CA ILE A 59 13.67 -3.23 12.12
C ILE A 59 14.99 -3.22 11.33
N PRO A 60 14.96 -3.05 9.98
CA PRO A 60 16.17 -2.96 9.18
C PRO A 60 17.05 -1.79 9.65
N PRO A 61 18.36 -2.02 9.89
CA PRO A 61 19.25 -0.98 10.41
C PRO A 61 19.29 0.29 9.55
N GLU A 62 19.17 0.14 8.22
CA GLU A 62 19.14 1.24 7.25
C GLU A 62 17.92 2.14 7.40
N VAL A 63 16.82 1.63 7.99
CA VAL A 63 15.57 2.38 8.20
C VAL A 63 15.43 2.87 9.64
N ALA A 64 15.94 2.11 10.61
CA ALA A 64 15.78 2.38 12.05
C ALA A 64 16.15 3.82 12.43
N GLY A 65 17.27 4.30 11.91
CA GLY A 65 17.79 5.64 12.20
C GLY A 65 17.19 6.77 11.38
N LEU A 66 16.37 6.50 10.35
CA LEU A 66 15.79 7.56 9.52
C LEU A 66 14.84 8.44 10.34
N ARG A 67 14.90 9.76 10.10
CA ARG A 67 13.93 10.69 10.69
C ARG A 67 12.66 10.73 9.87
N LEU A 68 11.53 10.63 10.55
CA LEU A 68 10.22 10.74 9.96
C LEU A 68 9.98 12.16 9.46
N LEU A 69 9.66 12.27 8.17
CA LEU A 69 9.28 13.52 7.55
C LEU A 69 7.79 13.80 7.79
N ASP A 70 7.42 15.07 7.74
CA ASP A 70 6.03 15.47 7.53
C ASP A 70 5.61 15.07 6.11
N PRO A 71 4.38 14.56 5.91
CA PRO A 71 3.90 14.19 4.57
C PRO A 71 3.85 15.36 3.58
N GLY A 72 3.85 16.61 4.08
CA GLY A 72 3.94 17.82 3.26
C GLY A 72 5.37 18.20 2.86
N ALA A 73 6.40 17.47 3.30
CA ALA A 73 7.79 17.77 2.96
C ALA A 73 8.07 17.63 1.46
N PRO A 74 9.06 18.37 0.93
CA PRO A 74 9.46 18.25 -0.48
C PRO A 74 9.94 16.86 -0.85
N LEU A 75 9.59 16.36 -2.05
CA LEU A 75 9.92 15.04 -2.57
C LEU A 75 11.33 14.94 -3.21
N ARG A 76 12.25 15.84 -2.84
CA ARG A 76 13.56 15.95 -3.48
C ARG A 76 14.37 14.66 -3.39
N GLY A 77 14.88 14.20 -4.52
CA GLY A 77 15.72 13.01 -4.61
C GLY A 77 14.98 11.71 -4.41
N MET A 78 13.66 11.70 -4.55
CA MET A 78 12.84 10.51 -4.60
C MET A 78 12.38 10.24 -6.04
N ASP A 79 12.26 8.98 -6.39
CA ASP A 79 11.83 8.52 -7.72
C ASP A 79 10.34 8.09 -7.71
N LEU A 80 9.83 7.64 -6.56
CA LEU A 80 8.45 7.19 -6.39
C LEU A 80 8.00 7.29 -4.91
N VAL A 81 6.70 7.10 -4.72
CA VAL A 81 6.08 7.05 -3.38
C VAL A 81 5.39 5.70 -3.19
N PHE A 82 5.66 5.02 -2.09
CA PHE A 82 4.81 3.97 -1.56
C PHE A 82 3.91 4.56 -0.47
N SER A 83 2.60 4.45 -0.67
CA SER A 83 1.60 5.01 0.24
C SER A 83 0.88 3.90 0.99
N ALA A 84 1.00 3.92 2.32
CA ALA A 84 0.37 2.98 3.26
C ALA A 84 -0.45 3.73 4.30
N VAL A 85 -1.18 4.74 3.87
CA VAL A 85 -2.06 5.56 4.72
C VAL A 85 -3.51 5.11 4.61
N GLU A 86 -4.33 5.54 5.56
CA GLU A 86 -5.78 5.32 5.52
C GLU A 86 -6.42 6.02 4.32
N SER A 87 -7.55 5.48 3.84
CA SER A 87 -8.22 5.94 2.61
C SER A 87 -8.58 7.42 2.62
N ASP A 88 -9.02 7.97 3.74
CA ASP A 88 -9.36 9.38 3.86
C ASP A 88 -8.12 10.27 3.72
N VAL A 89 -7.01 9.85 4.33
CA VAL A 89 -5.72 10.55 4.23
C VAL A 89 -5.15 10.44 2.81
N ALA A 90 -5.29 9.25 2.17
CA ALA A 90 -4.87 9.03 0.80
C ALA A 90 -5.55 9.98 -0.20
N LYS A 91 -6.84 10.24 0.01
CA LYS A 91 -7.63 11.14 -0.84
C LYS A 91 -7.03 12.54 -0.96
N GLU A 92 -6.40 13.02 0.11
CA GLU A 92 -5.78 14.35 0.14
C GLU A 92 -4.31 14.33 -0.24
N LEU A 93 -3.56 13.32 0.21
CA LEU A 93 -2.11 13.29 0.05
C LEU A 93 -1.65 12.75 -1.30
N GLU A 94 -2.28 11.68 -1.78
CA GLU A 94 -1.79 10.99 -2.99
C GLU A 94 -1.86 11.84 -4.26
N PRO A 95 -2.88 12.70 -4.49
CA PRO A 95 -2.87 13.64 -5.61
C PRO A 95 -1.70 14.62 -5.55
N ARG A 96 -1.28 15.05 -4.36
CA ARG A 96 -0.13 15.95 -4.18
C ARG A 96 1.17 15.26 -4.58
N PHE A 97 1.34 14.00 -4.20
CA PHE A 97 2.49 13.21 -4.61
C PHE A 97 2.45 12.90 -6.10
N ALA A 98 1.29 12.50 -6.63
CA ALA A 98 1.09 12.18 -8.04
C ALA A 98 1.31 13.39 -8.96
N ALA A 99 1.15 14.61 -8.48
CA ALA A 99 1.53 15.80 -9.23
C ALA A 99 3.01 15.79 -9.66
N GLU A 100 3.87 15.10 -8.91
CA GLU A 100 5.31 15.06 -9.15
C GLU A 100 5.85 13.65 -9.47
N LEU A 101 5.43 12.62 -8.74
CA LEU A 101 6.02 11.29 -8.74
C LEU A 101 4.95 10.19 -8.88
N PRO A 102 5.31 9.01 -9.41
CA PRO A 102 4.47 7.83 -9.34
C PRO A 102 4.17 7.43 -7.88
N VAL A 103 2.91 7.12 -7.59
CA VAL A 103 2.43 6.66 -6.29
C VAL A 103 1.90 5.24 -6.42
N ILE A 104 2.45 4.31 -5.66
CA ILE A 104 1.89 2.96 -5.48
C ILE A 104 1.19 2.95 -4.12
N SER A 105 -0.13 2.78 -4.13
CA SER A 105 -0.98 2.96 -2.97
C SER A 105 -1.56 1.66 -2.43
N ALA A 106 -1.50 1.46 -1.13
CA ALA A 106 -2.23 0.41 -0.44
C ALA A 106 -3.69 0.78 -0.13
N ALA A 107 -4.04 2.08 -0.20
CA ALA A 107 -5.39 2.57 0.07
C ALA A 107 -6.39 2.18 -1.02
N SER A 108 -7.66 2.11 -0.64
CA SER A 108 -8.75 1.78 -1.57
C SER A 108 -9.28 2.97 -2.37
N THR A 109 -8.88 4.19 -1.98
CA THR A 109 -9.47 5.47 -2.43
C THR A 109 -9.62 5.60 -3.94
N PHE A 110 -8.58 5.23 -4.69
CA PHE A 110 -8.57 5.44 -6.15
C PHE A 110 -8.87 4.16 -6.96
N ARG A 111 -9.24 3.05 -6.32
CA ARG A 111 -9.42 1.76 -7.00
C ARG A 111 -10.52 1.77 -8.06
N MET A 112 -11.54 2.60 -7.89
CA MET A 112 -12.70 2.64 -8.78
C MET A 112 -12.71 3.84 -9.73
N GLU A 113 -11.63 4.62 -9.79
CA GLU A 113 -11.50 5.72 -10.72
C GLU A 113 -11.26 5.21 -12.14
N PRO A 114 -11.95 5.76 -13.17
CA PRO A 114 -11.93 5.19 -14.52
C PRO A 114 -10.57 5.30 -15.24
N ASP A 115 -9.71 6.23 -14.83
CA ASP A 115 -8.37 6.45 -15.38
C ASP A 115 -7.26 5.87 -14.50
N VAL A 116 -7.62 5.14 -13.45
CA VAL A 116 -6.67 4.53 -12.51
C VAL A 116 -6.62 3.02 -12.72
N PRO A 117 -5.43 2.46 -13.05
CA PRO A 117 -5.31 1.02 -13.25
C PRO A 117 -5.33 0.29 -11.91
N LEU A 118 -6.21 -0.69 -11.78
CA LEU A 118 -6.18 -1.67 -10.70
C LEU A 118 -5.42 -2.90 -11.21
N LEU A 119 -4.10 -2.94 -10.99
CA LEU A 119 -3.21 -3.89 -11.64
C LEU A 119 -2.99 -5.16 -10.85
N ILE A 120 -3.21 -6.27 -11.53
CA ILE A 120 -2.71 -7.60 -11.16
C ILE A 120 -1.88 -8.07 -12.36
N PRO A 121 -0.56 -7.83 -12.39
CA PRO A 121 0.25 -7.98 -13.60
C PRO A 121 0.07 -9.32 -14.35
N PRO A 122 -0.03 -10.49 -13.66
CA PRO A 122 -0.29 -11.76 -14.35
C PRO A 122 -1.66 -11.83 -15.04
N VAL A 123 -2.61 -10.94 -14.70
CA VAL A 123 -4.00 -10.99 -15.18
C VAL A 123 -4.28 -9.88 -16.18
N ASN A 124 -3.88 -8.66 -15.88
CA ASN A 124 -4.30 -7.48 -16.63
C ASN A 124 -3.19 -6.44 -16.84
N ALA A 125 -1.96 -6.88 -17.11
CA ALA A 125 -0.82 -5.99 -17.32
C ALA A 125 -1.09 -4.86 -18.35
N GLY A 126 -1.94 -5.11 -19.35
CA GLY A 126 -2.32 -4.12 -20.35
C GLY A 126 -3.00 -2.86 -19.77
N HIS A 127 -3.62 -2.96 -18.60
CA HIS A 127 -4.23 -1.81 -17.93
C HIS A 127 -3.21 -0.74 -17.48
N VAL A 128 -1.91 -1.06 -17.49
CA VAL A 128 -0.85 -0.06 -17.23
C VAL A 128 -0.96 1.17 -18.14
N GLY A 129 -1.55 1.03 -19.33
CA GLY A 129 -1.81 2.14 -20.24
C GLY A 129 -2.67 3.27 -19.65
N LEU A 130 -3.52 2.96 -18.64
CA LEU A 130 -4.32 3.96 -17.93
C LEU A 130 -3.49 4.97 -17.15
N LEU A 131 -2.24 4.63 -16.76
CA LEU A 131 -1.34 5.58 -16.12
C LEU A 131 -1.09 6.82 -16.99
N ALA A 132 -1.07 6.65 -18.32
CA ALA A 132 -0.92 7.77 -19.25
C ALA A 132 -2.17 8.67 -19.27
N ALA A 133 -3.36 8.12 -19.05
CA ALA A 133 -4.61 8.87 -19.03
C ALA A 133 -4.67 9.87 -17.85
N GLN A 134 -4.01 9.55 -16.74
CA GLN A 134 -3.95 10.43 -15.56
C GLN A 134 -3.23 11.75 -15.80
N ARG A 135 -2.50 11.89 -16.90
CA ARG A 135 -1.91 13.17 -17.33
C ARG A 135 -2.97 14.25 -17.56
N ALA A 136 -4.20 13.86 -17.91
CA ALA A 136 -5.33 14.78 -18.01
C ALA A 136 -5.68 15.45 -16.66
N ARG A 137 -5.29 14.86 -15.53
CA ARG A 137 -5.41 15.46 -14.19
C ARG A 137 -4.34 16.52 -13.92
N GLY A 138 -3.42 16.77 -14.85
CA GLY A 138 -2.27 17.67 -14.68
C GLY A 138 -1.11 17.06 -13.91
N TRP A 139 -1.10 15.75 -13.67
CA TRP A 139 -0.05 15.05 -12.93
C TRP A 139 1.12 14.68 -13.84
N ARG A 140 2.35 14.87 -13.34
CA ARG A 140 3.57 14.35 -13.98
C ARG A 140 3.81 12.88 -13.61
N GLY A 141 3.43 12.49 -12.40
CA GLY A 141 3.40 11.12 -11.93
C GLY A 141 2.05 10.45 -12.18
N SER A 142 1.68 9.56 -11.28
CA SER A 142 0.43 8.79 -11.39
C SER A 142 0.09 8.14 -10.05
N VAL A 143 -1.14 7.64 -9.90
CA VAL A 143 -1.55 6.76 -8.80
C VAL A 143 -1.85 5.37 -9.36
N ALA A 144 -1.26 4.36 -8.75
CA ALA A 144 -1.55 2.95 -9.01
C ALA A 144 -1.84 2.24 -7.68
N PRO A 145 -3.11 2.07 -7.31
CA PRO A 145 -3.48 1.34 -6.09
C PRO A 145 -3.26 -0.16 -6.28
N ILE A 146 -2.80 -0.83 -5.23
CA ILE A 146 -2.82 -2.30 -5.19
C ILE A 146 -4.26 -2.79 -4.96
N PRO A 147 -4.67 -3.87 -5.63
CA PRO A 147 -5.99 -4.46 -5.45
C PRO A 147 -6.19 -4.99 -4.03
N ASN A 148 -7.45 -5.21 -3.68
CA ASN A 148 -7.78 -5.92 -2.45
C ASN A 148 -7.11 -7.30 -2.43
N CYS A 149 -6.60 -7.72 -1.27
CA CYS A 149 -5.85 -8.96 -1.08
C CYS A 149 -6.63 -10.21 -1.51
N THR A 150 -7.90 -10.31 -1.13
CA THR A 150 -8.78 -11.42 -1.50
C THR A 150 -9.03 -11.43 -3.02
N THR A 151 -9.30 -10.26 -3.61
CA THR A 151 -9.50 -10.11 -5.06
C THR A 151 -8.26 -10.52 -5.86
N THR A 152 -7.08 -10.16 -5.37
CA THR A 152 -5.81 -10.51 -6.04
C THR A 152 -5.65 -12.02 -6.13
N GLY A 153 -5.82 -12.74 -5.01
CA GLY A 153 -5.70 -14.20 -4.99
C GLY A 153 -6.73 -14.87 -5.88
N LEU A 154 -7.99 -14.42 -5.81
CA LEU A 154 -9.08 -14.95 -6.63
C LEU A 154 -8.82 -14.73 -8.13
N ALA A 155 -8.46 -13.52 -8.53
CA ALA A 155 -8.28 -13.16 -9.94
C ALA A 155 -7.14 -13.94 -10.58
N VAL A 156 -6.03 -14.16 -9.88
CA VAL A 156 -4.89 -14.97 -10.40
C VAL A 156 -5.30 -16.40 -10.67
N VAL A 157 -6.21 -16.97 -9.85
CA VAL A 157 -6.73 -18.33 -10.06
C VAL A 157 -7.79 -18.38 -11.16
N LEU A 158 -8.71 -17.41 -11.17
CA LEU A 158 -9.84 -17.42 -12.11
C LEU A 158 -9.44 -17.06 -13.54
N ALA A 159 -8.46 -16.18 -13.74
CA ALA A 159 -8.08 -15.71 -15.07
C ALA A 159 -7.71 -16.86 -16.03
N PRO A 160 -6.77 -17.77 -15.70
CA PRO A 160 -6.44 -18.88 -16.58
C PRO A 160 -7.58 -19.88 -16.74
N LEU A 161 -8.44 -20.05 -15.74
CA LEU A 161 -9.63 -20.90 -15.85
C LEU A 161 -10.67 -20.31 -16.79
N ALA A 162 -10.89 -18.98 -16.70
CA ALA A 162 -11.80 -18.26 -17.60
C ALA A 162 -11.32 -18.33 -19.05
N GLU A 163 -10.04 -18.14 -19.28
CA GLU A 163 -9.42 -18.20 -20.60
C GLU A 163 -9.54 -19.60 -21.23
N ARG A 164 -9.29 -20.66 -20.44
CA ARG A 164 -9.25 -22.02 -20.93
C ARG A 164 -10.62 -22.68 -21.06
N PHE A 165 -11.54 -22.43 -20.15
CA PHE A 165 -12.79 -23.16 -20.01
C PHE A 165 -14.03 -22.26 -20.05
N GLY A 166 -13.89 -20.95 -19.92
CA GLY A 166 -14.99 -20.04 -19.64
C GLY A 166 -15.50 -20.19 -18.19
N ILE A 167 -16.11 -19.13 -17.65
CA ILE A 167 -16.73 -19.15 -16.32
C ILE A 167 -18.14 -18.58 -16.45
N ARG A 168 -19.15 -19.34 -16.00
CA ARG A 168 -20.54 -18.87 -15.97
C ARG A 168 -20.89 -18.13 -14.68
N SER A 169 -20.42 -18.65 -13.57
CA SER A 169 -20.69 -18.08 -12.25
C SER A 169 -19.60 -18.47 -11.27
N VAL A 170 -19.43 -17.63 -10.24
CA VAL A 170 -18.51 -17.88 -9.13
C VAL A 170 -19.29 -17.69 -7.83
N VAL A 171 -19.20 -18.67 -6.94
CA VAL A 171 -19.67 -18.54 -5.56
C VAL A 171 -18.42 -18.60 -4.67
N MET A 172 -18.24 -17.58 -3.86
CA MET A 172 -17.05 -17.45 -3.01
C MET A 172 -17.45 -17.17 -1.57
N THR A 173 -16.78 -17.86 -0.64
CA THR A 173 -16.78 -17.52 0.77
C THR A 173 -15.35 -17.17 1.15
N SER A 174 -15.13 -16.02 1.76
CA SER A 174 -13.81 -15.60 2.24
C SER A 174 -13.79 -15.53 3.77
N LEU A 175 -12.68 -15.96 4.35
CA LEU A 175 -12.36 -15.82 5.76
C LEU A 175 -11.13 -14.93 5.86
N GLN A 176 -11.25 -13.78 6.50
CA GLN A 176 -10.17 -12.81 6.62
C GLN A 176 -9.70 -12.72 8.05
N ALA A 177 -8.38 -12.77 8.24
CA ALA A 177 -7.79 -12.52 9.55
C ALA A 177 -8.02 -11.07 10.00
N VAL A 178 -8.19 -10.87 11.31
CA VAL A 178 -8.42 -9.54 11.92
C VAL A 178 -7.32 -8.54 11.58
N SER A 179 -6.08 -9.00 11.42
CA SER A 179 -4.93 -8.17 11.01
C SER A 179 -5.13 -7.48 9.65
N GLY A 180 -6.01 -7.99 8.79
CA GLY A 180 -6.37 -7.36 7.52
C GLY A 180 -7.11 -6.03 7.67
N ALA A 181 -7.76 -5.79 8.81
CA ALA A 181 -8.43 -4.53 9.14
C ALA A 181 -7.50 -3.51 9.85
N GLY A 182 -6.21 -3.81 9.97
CA GLY A 182 -5.24 -2.94 10.63
C GLY A 182 -5.18 -3.14 12.16
N ARG A 183 -4.62 -2.13 12.85
CA ARG A 183 -4.38 -2.20 14.30
C ARG A 183 -5.66 -2.11 15.14
N SER A 184 -6.67 -1.45 14.62
CA SER A 184 -7.93 -1.19 15.33
C SER A 184 -9.11 -1.65 14.47
N PRO A 185 -9.37 -2.98 14.43
CA PRO A 185 -10.37 -3.55 13.53
C PRO A 185 -11.82 -3.24 13.94
N GLY A 186 -12.05 -2.50 15.02
CA GLY A 186 -13.39 -2.13 15.48
C GLY A 186 -14.14 -3.23 16.23
N VAL A 187 -13.50 -4.37 16.50
CA VAL A 187 -14.08 -5.49 17.27
C VAL A 187 -13.29 -5.76 18.54
N ALA A 188 -13.98 -6.15 19.60
CA ALA A 188 -13.33 -6.54 20.84
C ALA A 188 -12.60 -7.88 20.67
N ALA A 189 -11.46 -8.05 21.34
CA ALA A 189 -10.65 -9.28 21.24
C ALA A 189 -11.45 -10.54 21.66
N LEU A 190 -12.34 -10.41 22.64
CA LEU A 190 -13.17 -11.52 23.11
C LEU A 190 -14.25 -11.94 22.10
N ASP A 191 -14.67 -11.04 21.21
CA ASP A 191 -15.65 -11.35 20.18
C ASP A 191 -15.07 -12.16 19.02
N ILE A 192 -13.74 -12.20 18.93
CA ILE A 192 -13.00 -12.85 17.84
C ILE A 192 -12.43 -14.22 18.25
N LEU A 193 -12.15 -14.42 19.55
CA LEU A 193 -11.59 -15.67 20.03
C LEU A 193 -12.56 -16.84 19.75
N ASP A 194 -12.06 -17.83 19.02
CA ASP A 194 -12.83 -19.02 18.59
C ASP A 194 -14.14 -18.69 17.91
N ASN A 195 -14.23 -17.53 17.25
CA ASN A 195 -15.44 -17.03 16.64
C ASN A 195 -15.21 -16.48 15.23
N VAL A 196 -16.29 -16.33 14.48
CA VAL A 196 -16.35 -15.67 13.18
C VAL A 196 -17.29 -14.48 13.29
N VAL A 197 -16.77 -13.28 13.02
CA VAL A 197 -17.60 -12.07 12.89
C VAL A 197 -18.09 -12.00 11.44
N PRO A 198 -19.40 -12.17 11.19
CA PRO A 198 -19.93 -12.08 9.83
C PRO A 198 -19.85 -10.64 9.33
N TYR A 199 -19.66 -10.50 8.04
CA TYR A 199 -19.51 -9.25 7.30
C TYR A 199 -18.23 -8.46 7.63
N ILE A 200 -17.43 -8.29 6.59
CA ILE A 200 -16.28 -7.39 6.59
C ILE A 200 -16.81 -6.04 6.08
N PRO A 201 -16.68 -4.94 6.87
CA PRO A 201 -17.11 -3.60 6.46
C PRO A 201 -16.33 -3.06 5.26
#